data_5cfb1f434f62d38ca81768992b2c3bc3
#
_entry.id   5cfb1f434f62d38ca81768992b2c3bc3
#
_cell.length_a   1.000
_cell.length_b   1.000
_cell.length_c   1.000
_cell.angle_alpha   90.00
_cell.angle_beta   90.00
_cell.angle_gamma   90.00
#
_symmetry.space_group_name_H-M   'P 1'
#
loop_
_entity.id
_entity.type
_entity.pdbx_description
1 polymer ?
#
loop_
_entity_poly.entity_id
_entity_poly.type
_entity_poly.pdbx_seq_one_letter_code
_entity_poly.pdbx_strand_id
1 'polypeptide(L)'
;MIGTRKLGGLEVGAQGLGCMGMSQAYGVRDNEAESIATIHRALELGVSLLDTADVYGDGANEELVGRAIAGRRDRVVLATKFGIRRDDDGQQVRGDAAYVRQCAERSLRRLNVDHIDLYYQHRVDPDVPVEETWGALSELVAQGKVRYLGISEASADTIRRAHAVHPVTALQSEWSLWTRGIEDEVVPACRELGIGIVPFSPLGRGFLTGASPRRTSCPPTTCAATCRGSPRATSTGTCASSRRCGSWRRRRA
;
A
#
# COMPACT_ATOMS: atom_id res chain seq x y z
N MET A 1 -7.26 -12.10 -19.44
CA MET A 1 -7.07 -10.71 -18.97
C MET A 1 -7.61 -10.59 -17.55
N ILE A 2 -6.95 -9.82 -16.70
CA ILE A 2 -7.41 -9.54 -15.33
C ILE A 2 -8.67 -8.66 -15.44
N GLY A 3 -9.76 -9.06 -14.76
CA GLY A 3 -10.99 -8.27 -14.74
C GLY A 3 -10.83 -6.94 -13.99
N THR A 4 -11.82 -6.06 -14.05
CA THR A 4 -11.82 -4.77 -13.32
C THR A 4 -12.63 -4.83 -12.02
N ARG A 5 -12.36 -3.89 -11.13
CA ARG A 5 -13.06 -3.65 -9.86
C ARG A 5 -13.23 -2.15 -9.65
N LYS A 6 -14.20 -1.79 -8.84
CA LYS A 6 -14.41 -0.40 -8.41
C LYS A 6 -13.90 -0.19 -6.99
N LEU A 7 -13.15 0.87 -6.81
CA LEU A 7 -12.79 1.44 -5.51
C LEU A 7 -13.58 2.76 -5.40
N GLY A 8 -14.74 2.73 -4.73
CA GLY A 8 -15.66 3.86 -4.82
C GLY A 8 -15.99 4.19 -6.28
N GLY A 9 -15.66 5.42 -6.70
CA GLY A 9 -15.85 5.87 -8.09
C GLY A 9 -14.69 5.53 -9.05
N LEU A 10 -13.57 5.01 -8.54
CA LEU A 10 -12.35 4.71 -9.31
C LEU A 10 -12.39 3.26 -9.83
N GLU A 11 -12.27 3.07 -11.14
CA GLU A 11 -12.12 1.74 -11.75
C GLU A 11 -10.65 1.35 -11.84
N VAL A 12 -10.32 0.13 -11.41
CA VAL A 12 -8.96 -0.42 -11.41
C VAL A 12 -8.97 -1.88 -11.87
N GLY A 13 -7.82 -2.40 -12.27
CA GLY A 13 -7.63 -3.84 -12.44
C GLY A 13 -7.91 -4.58 -11.11
N ALA A 14 -8.47 -5.78 -11.19
CA ALA A 14 -8.78 -6.59 -10.00
C ALA A 14 -7.54 -7.00 -9.18
N GLN A 15 -6.34 -6.79 -9.73
CA GLN A 15 -5.05 -6.91 -9.06
C GLN A 15 -4.27 -5.62 -9.24
N GLY A 16 -3.59 -5.18 -8.17
CA GLY A 16 -2.64 -4.08 -8.18
C GLY A 16 -1.22 -4.58 -7.98
N LEU A 17 -0.24 -3.81 -8.46
CA LEU A 17 1.18 -4.06 -8.25
C LEU A 17 1.72 -3.10 -7.20
N GLY A 18 2.12 -3.64 -6.03
CA GLY A 18 2.89 -2.91 -5.03
C GLY A 18 4.36 -2.82 -5.44
N CYS A 19 4.86 -1.60 -5.59
CA CYS A 19 6.23 -1.35 -6.08
C CYS A 19 7.28 -1.29 -4.96
N MET A 20 6.89 -1.39 -3.67
CA MET A 20 7.79 -1.28 -2.52
C MET A 20 9.01 -2.19 -2.63
N GLY A 21 8.83 -3.43 -3.09
CA GLY A 21 9.89 -4.42 -3.21
C GLY A 21 10.99 -4.07 -4.21
N MET A 22 10.76 -3.08 -5.09
CA MET A 22 11.71 -2.66 -6.12
C MET A 22 12.81 -1.71 -5.60
N SER A 23 12.60 -1.08 -4.42
CA SER A 23 13.56 -0.14 -3.82
C SER A 23 13.78 -0.38 -2.34
N GLN A 24 12.94 -1.21 -1.69
CA GLN A 24 12.97 -1.43 -0.25
C GLN A 24 12.41 -2.81 0.08
N ALA A 25 13.03 -3.55 0.99
CA ALA A 25 12.65 -4.91 1.39
C ALA A 25 12.75 -5.99 0.26
N TYR A 26 12.62 -7.24 0.59
CA TYR A 26 12.49 -8.44 -0.28
C TYR A 26 13.67 -8.83 -1.19
N GLY A 27 14.84 -8.23 -1.13
CA GLY A 27 15.99 -8.73 -1.88
C GLY A 27 16.89 -7.68 -2.53
N VAL A 28 17.54 -8.02 -3.63
CA VAL A 28 18.51 -7.15 -4.33
C VAL A 28 17.79 -5.92 -4.89
N ARG A 29 18.26 -4.75 -4.48
CA ARG A 29 17.58 -3.46 -4.67
C ARG A 29 17.97 -2.73 -5.95
N ASP A 30 18.98 -3.22 -6.67
CA ASP A 30 19.70 -2.43 -7.69
C ASP A 30 19.43 -2.89 -9.12
N ASN A 31 18.30 -3.60 -9.37
CA ASN A 31 17.94 -3.99 -10.73
C ASN A 31 16.77 -3.14 -11.26
N GLU A 32 17.07 -1.90 -11.60
CA GLU A 32 16.07 -0.97 -12.19
C GLU A 32 15.46 -1.52 -13.47
N ALA A 33 16.27 -2.13 -14.34
CA ALA A 33 15.80 -2.68 -15.59
C ALA A 33 14.77 -3.81 -15.39
N GLU A 34 14.99 -4.70 -14.42
CA GLU A 34 14.04 -5.75 -14.06
C GLU A 34 12.76 -5.18 -13.44
N SER A 35 12.90 -4.15 -12.60
CA SER A 35 11.76 -3.46 -11.99
C SER A 35 10.87 -2.81 -13.05
N ILE A 36 11.46 -2.09 -14.00
CA ILE A 36 10.74 -1.48 -15.13
C ILE A 36 10.08 -2.56 -16.01
N ALA A 37 10.80 -3.64 -16.34
CA ALA A 37 10.27 -4.75 -17.11
C ALA A 37 9.08 -5.42 -16.38
N THR A 38 9.15 -5.55 -15.06
CA THR A 38 8.06 -6.10 -14.22
C THR A 38 6.83 -5.20 -14.27
N ILE A 39 6.98 -3.88 -14.15
CA ILE A 39 5.87 -2.92 -14.28
C ILE A 39 5.25 -3.03 -15.68
N HIS A 40 6.05 -3.03 -16.74
CA HIS A 40 5.56 -3.16 -18.10
C HIS A 40 4.80 -4.47 -18.30
N ARG A 41 5.34 -5.58 -17.80
CA ARG A 41 4.68 -6.89 -17.87
C ARG A 41 3.35 -6.90 -17.11
N ALA A 42 3.28 -6.28 -15.95
CA ALA A 42 2.03 -6.15 -15.19
C ALA A 42 0.96 -5.40 -16.00
N LEU A 43 1.32 -4.27 -16.62
CA LEU A 43 0.42 -3.49 -17.48
C LEU A 43 -0.09 -4.31 -18.69
N GLU A 44 0.77 -5.10 -19.32
CA GLU A 44 0.39 -6.01 -20.41
C GLU A 44 -0.63 -7.06 -19.98
N LEU A 45 -0.56 -7.53 -18.73
CA LEU A 45 -1.48 -8.50 -18.15
C LEU A 45 -2.80 -7.87 -17.67
N GLY A 46 -2.94 -6.54 -17.72
CA GLY A 46 -4.13 -5.81 -17.30
C GLY A 46 -4.12 -5.34 -15.85
N VAL A 47 -2.97 -5.37 -15.18
CA VAL A 47 -2.77 -4.70 -13.88
C VAL A 47 -2.65 -3.20 -14.15
N SER A 48 -3.67 -2.42 -13.82
CA SER A 48 -3.64 -0.97 -14.02
C SER A 48 -3.21 -0.19 -12.77
N LEU A 49 -3.49 -0.71 -11.57
CA LEU A 49 -3.14 -0.04 -10.31
C LEU A 49 -1.67 -0.29 -9.96
N LEU A 50 -0.87 0.77 -9.97
CA LEU A 50 0.52 0.77 -9.46
C LEU A 50 0.56 1.53 -8.14
N ASP A 51 1.09 0.89 -7.11
CA ASP A 51 1.12 1.43 -5.74
C ASP A 51 2.56 1.64 -5.27
N THR A 52 2.89 2.90 -4.95
CA THR A 52 4.16 3.32 -4.37
C THR A 52 3.94 4.16 -3.10
N ALA A 53 4.97 4.79 -2.56
CA ALA A 53 4.90 5.76 -1.47
C ALA A 53 6.18 6.63 -1.46
N ASP A 54 6.06 7.85 -0.93
CA ASP A 54 7.16 8.79 -0.76
C ASP A 54 8.30 8.26 0.11
N VAL A 55 7.98 7.43 1.10
CA VAL A 55 8.93 6.83 2.03
C VAL A 55 9.69 5.62 1.43
N TYR A 56 9.25 5.05 0.31
CA TYR A 56 9.90 3.89 -0.28
C TYR A 56 11.23 4.28 -0.94
N GLY A 57 12.33 3.77 -0.37
CA GLY A 57 13.67 4.12 -0.82
C GLY A 57 13.96 5.63 -0.76
N ASP A 58 13.29 6.34 0.18
CA ASP A 58 13.38 7.79 0.34
C ASP A 58 13.07 8.58 -0.96
N GLY A 59 12.01 8.14 -1.64
CA GLY A 59 11.53 8.72 -2.89
C GLY A 59 12.08 8.07 -4.16
N ALA A 60 13.16 7.30 -4.10
CA ALA A 60 13.74 6.63 -5.28
C ALA A 60 12.74 5.66 -5.95
N ASN A 61 11.80 5.10 -5.18
CA ASN A 61 10.74 4.26 -5.73
C ASN A 61 9.76 5.06 -6.60
N GLU A 62 9.38 6.25 -6.19
CA GLU A 62 8.54 7.14 -7.00
C GLU A 62 9.23 7.54 -8.30
N GLU A 63 10.53 7.84 -8.26
CA GLU A 63 11.31 8.16 -9.47
C GLU A 63 11.40 6.96 -10.42
N LEU A 64 11.62 5.75 -9.90
CA LEU A 64 11.63 4.52 -10.69
C LEU A 64 10.27 4.28 -11.36
N VAL A 65 9.17 4.41 -10.61
CA VAL A 65 7.81 4.27 -11.15
C VAL A 65 7.55 5.33 -12.20
N GLY A 66 7.94 6.58 -11.96
CA GLY A 66 7.83 7.68 -12.93
C GLY A 66 8.52 7.36 -14.26
N ARG A 67 9.76 6.84 -14.22
CA ARG A 67 10.46 6.39 -15.44
C ARG A 67 9.74 5.24 -16.13
N ALA A 68 9.23 4.27 -15.36
CA ALA A 68 8.55 3.11 -15.92
C ALA A 68 7.22 3.45 -16.63
N ILE A 69 6.51 4.48 -16.17
CA ILE A 69 5.22 4.88 -16.75
C ILE A 69 5.34 5.98 -17.82
N ALA A 70 6.54 6.47 -18.09
CA ALA A 70 6.78 7.46 -19.15
C ALA A 70 6.25 6.94 -20.50
N GLY A 71 5.40 7.75 -21.15
CA GLY A 71 4.73 7.39 -22.41
C GLY A 71 3.61 6.35 -22.28
N ARG A 72 3.20 5.97 -21.04
CA ARG A 72 2.14 5.00 -20.73
C ARG A 72 1.21 5.47 -19.62
N ARG A 73 1.25 6.75 -19.24
CA ARG A 73 0.53 7.31 -18.10
C ARG A 73 -0.98 7.07 -18.16
N ASP A 74 -1.54 7.07 -19.36
CA ASP A 74 -2.95 6.83 -19.67
C ASP A 74 -3.42 5.39 -19.38
N ARG A 75 -2.49 4.44 -19.26
CA ARG A 75 -2.76 3.03 -18.95
C ARG A 75 -2.68 2.71 -17.46
N VAL A 76 -2.33 3.70 -16.63
CA VAL A 76 -1.98 3.52 -15.22
C VAL A 76 -2.95 4.28 -14.33
N VAL A 77 -3.46 3.60 -13.32
CA VAL A 77 -4.00 4.22 -12.11
C VAL A 77 -2.87 4.29 -11.10
N LEU A 78 -2.33 5.49 -10.93
CA LEU A 78 -1.14 5.73 -10.11
C LEU A 78 -1.53 6.06 -8.67
N ALA A 79 -1.09 5.22 -7.74
CA ALA A 79 -1.27 5.44 -6.31
C ALA A 79 0.07 5.71 -5.62
N THR A 80 0.12 6.75 -4.79
CA THR A 80 1.24 6.98 -3.86
C THR A 80 0.71 7.44 -2.51
N LYS A 81 1.61 7.59 -1.52
CA LYS A 81 1.24 7.82 -0.12
C LYS A 81 2.19 8.84 0.51
N PHE A 82 1.68 9.56 1.51
CA PHE A 82 2.44 10.45 2.39
C PHE A 82 2.14 10.14 3.86
N GLY A 83 2.88 10.76 4.76
CA GLY A 83 2.58 10.74 6.19
C GLY A 83 3.59 9.97 7.02
N ILE A 84 4.52 9.25 6.42
CA ILE A 84 5.65 8.64 7.12
C ILE A 84 6.91 9.43 6.78
N ARG A 85 7.51 10.05 7.79
CA ARG A 85 8.81 10.69 7.69
C ARG A 85 9.87 9.79 8.32
N ARG A 86 11.03 9.68 7.68
CA ARG A 86 12.23 9.08 8.26
C ARG A 86 13.29 10.13 8.41
N ASP A 87 13.88 10.20 9.58
CA ASP A 87 15.03 11.03 9.91
C ASP A 87 15.98 10.27 10.83
N ASP A 88 17.03 10.93 11.31
CA ASP A 88 18.06 10.34 12.16
C ASP A 88 17.49 9.86 13.51
N ASP A 89 16.40 10.45 13.98
CA ASP A 89 15.68 10.08 15.21
C ASP A 89 14.72 8.91 15.02
N GLY A 90 14.54 8.44 13.78
CA GLY A 90 13.73 7.27 13.47
C GLY A 90 12.56 7.55 12.51
N GLN A 91 11.47 6.81 12.68
CA GLN A 91 10.26 6.96 11.87
C GLN A 91 9.19 7.71 12.65
N GLN A 92 8.74 8.81 12.10
CA GLN A 92 7.64 9.63 12.62
C GLN A 92 6.45 9.59 11.66
N VAL A 93 5.24 9.78 12.20
CA VAL A 93 4.04 10.03 11.40
C VAL A 93 3.75 11.52 11.42
N ARG A 94 3.36 12.06 10.26
CA ARG A 94 3.10 13.48 10.13
C ARG A 94 1.92 13.76 9.19
N GLY A 95 0.90 14.48 9.71
CA GLY A 95 -0.37 14.72 9.02
C GLY A 95 -0.76 16.19 8.88
N ASP A 96 0.07 17.14 9.35
CA ASP A 96 -0.26 18.57 9.28
C ASP A 96 -0.43 19.08 7.84
N ALA A 97 -1.31 20.04 7.65
CA ALA A 97 -1.71 20.53 6.33
C ALA A 97 -0.54 21.05 5.47
N ALA A 98 0.47 21.66 6.06
CA ALA A 98 1.63 22.14 5.33
C ALA A 98 2.48 21.00 4.80
N TYR A 99 2.66 19.95 5.62
CA TYR A 99 3.40 18.75 5.24
C TYR A 99 2.68 17.96 4.15
N VAL A 100 1.35 17.81 4.23
CA VAL A 100 0.52 17.19 3.19
C VAL A 100 0.78 17.80 1.83
N ARG A 101 0.66 19.15 1.73
CA ARG A 101 0.89 19.87 0.47
C ARG A 101 2.32 19.71 -0.03
N GLN A 102 3.31 19.80 0.86
CA GLN A 102 4.72 19.63 0.50
C GLN A 102 5.02 18.22 -0.03
N CYS A 103 4.45 17.17 0.58
CA CYS A 103 4.62 15.79 0.14
C CYS A 103 4.01 15.57 -1.25
N ALA A 104 2.80 16.08 -1.49
CA ALA A 104 2.14 15.97 -2.80
C ALA A 104 3.00 16.60 -3.92
N GLU A 105 3.52 17.80 -3.69
CA GLU A 105 4.41 18.47 -4.67
C GLU A 105 5.69 17.68 -4.93
N ARG A 106 6.27 17.06 -3.90
CA ARG A 106 7.45 16.21 -4.06
C ARG A 106 7.13 14.94 -4.85
N SER A 107 6.01 14.28 -4.52
CA SER A 107 5.58 13.08 -5.22
C SER A 107 5.29 13.35 -6.70
N LEU A 108 4.58 14.42 -7.04
CA LEU A 108 4.33 14.82 -8.42
C LEU A 108 5.62 15.03 -9.22
N ARG A 109 6.63 15.69 -8.60
CA ARG A 109 7.93 15.91 -9.25
C ARG A 109 8.71 14.61 -9.45
N ARG A 110 8.78 13.72 -8.44
CA ARG A 110 9.51 12.45 -8.53
C ARG A 110 8.87 11.50 -9.55
N LEU A 111 7.56 11.42 -9.55
CA LEU A 111 6.78 10.62 -10.49
C LEU A 111 6.76 11.23 -11.90
N ASN A 112 7.14 12.52 -12.04
CA ASN A 112 7.11 13.28 -13.28
C ASN A 112 5.73 13.25 -13.94
N VAL A 113 4.69 13.57 -13.16
CA VAL A 113 3.29 13.59 -13.59
C VAL A 113 2.61 14.88 -13.13
N ASP A 114 1.55 15.27 -13.81
CA ASP A 114 0.72 16.44 -13.50
C ASP A 114 -0.34 16.14 -12.44
N HIS A 115 -0.73 14.87 -12.25
CA HIS A 115 -1.68 14.44 -11.25
C HIS A 115 -1.43 13.02 -10.76
N ILE A 116 -1.87 12.74 -9.51
CA ILE A 116 -1.94 11.44 -8.88
C ILE A 116 -3.38 10.95 -8.93
N ASP A 117 -3.61 9.69 -9.36
CA ASP A 117 -4.98 9.16 -9.41
C ASP A 117 -5.51 8.83 -8.02
N LEU A 118 -4.71 8.24 -7.14
CA LEU A 118 -5.12 7.87 -5.79
C LEU A 118 -4.03 8.22 -4.78
N TYR A 119 -4.31 9.15 -3.88
CA TYR A 119 -3.35 9.64 -2.89
C TYR A 119 -3.76 9.19 -1.50
N TYR A 120 -2.88 8.44 -0.83
CA TYR A 120 -3.16 7.86 0.47
C TYR A 120 -2.52 8.62 1.62
N GLN A 121 -3.27 8.83 2.70
CA GLN A 121 -2.67 9.00 4.02
C GLN A 121 -2.13 7.64 4.47
N HIS A 122 -0.80 7.48 4.51
CA HIS A 122 -0.12 6.20 4.76
C HIS A 122 -0.31 5.70 6.19
N ARG A 123 -0.28 6.64 7.17
CA ARG A 123 -0.63 6.41 8.57
C ARG A 123 -1.34 7.66 9.10
N VAL A 124 -2.27 7.44 10.00
CA VAL A 124 -2.97 8.52 10.69
C VAL A 124 -2.03 9.08 11.75
N ASP A 125 -1.84 10.40 11.72
CA ASP A 125 -1.07 11.11 12.74
C ASP A 125 -1.90 11.18 14.03
N PRO A 126 -1.41 10.69 15.17
CA PRO A 126 -2.15 10.75 16.42
C PRO A 126 -2.25 12.18 17.01
N ASP A 127 -1.34 13.06 16.61
CA ASP A 127 -1.21 14.42 17.17
C ASP A 127 -1.94 15.48 16.32
N VAL A 128 -2.45 15.10 15.12
CA VAL A 128 -3.16 15.99 14.20
C VAL A 128 -4.58 15.48 13.95
N PRO A 129 -5.63 16.25 14.15
CA PRO A 129 -6.99 15.87 13.81
C PRO A 129 -7.08 15.42 12.35
N VAL A 130 -7.70 14.27 12.10
CA VAL A 130 -7.82 13.73 10.74
C VAL A 130 -8.53 14.70 9.81
N GLU A 131 -9.43 15.52 10.34
CA GLU A 131 -10.16 16.54 9.60
C GLU A 131 -9.24 17.64 9.03
N GLU A 132 -8.17 18.00 9.75
CA GLU A 132 -7.17 18.96 9.26
C GLU A 132 -6.40 18.36 8.08
N THR A 133 -5.89 17.13 8.24
CA THR A 133 -5.20 16.41 7.17
C THR A 133 -6.09 16.29 5.93
N TRP A 134 -7.36 15.90 6.13
CA TRP A 134 -8.30 15.67 5.02
C TRP A 134 -8.82 16.98 4.40
N GLY A 135 -8.84 18.07 5.15
CA GLY A 135 -9.05 19.42 4.62
C GLY A 135 -7.98 19.79 3.59
N ALA A 136 -6.70 19.60 3.94
CA ALA A 136 -5.59 19.84 3.01
C ALA A 136 -5.61 18.89 1.79
N LEU A 137 -6.00 17.63 1.98
CA LEU A 137 -6.16 16.68 0.87
C LEU A 137 -7.28 17.09 -0.08
N SER A 138 -8.42 17.58 0.44
CA SER A 138 -9.53 18.06 -0.38
C SER A 138 -9.14 19.25 -1.25
N GLU A 139 -8.26 20.13 -0.76
CA GLU A 139 -7.71 21.24 -1.55
C GLU A 139 -6.86 20.74 -2.72
N LEU A 140 -6.07 19.68 -2.53
CA LEU A 140 -5.29 19.07 -3.61
C LEU A 140 -6.19 18.47 -4.69
N VAL A 141 -7.34 17.92 -4.31
CA VAL A 141 -8.37 17.46 -5.27
C VAL A 141 -8.96 18.66 -6.02
N ALA A 142 -9.34 19.71 -5.32
CA ALA A 142 -9.88 20.94 -5.95
C ALA A 142 -8.88 21.59 -6.92
N GLN A 143 -7.57 21.47 -6.66
CA GLN A 143 -6.49 21.93 -7.54
C GLN A 143 -6.23 21.00 -8.73
N GLY A 144 -6.87 19.83 -8.80
CA GLY A 144 -6.65 18.84 -9.85
C GLY A 144 -5.33 18.06 -9.74
N LYS A 145 -4.56 18.24 -8.66
CA LYS A 145 -3.30 17.54 -8.40
C LYS A 145 -3.50 16.09 -7.97
N VAL A 146 -4.65 15.81 -7.37
CA VAL A 146 -5.08 14.49 -6.92
C VAL A 146 -6.49 14.24 -7.40
N ARG A 147 -6.81 13.04 -7.87
CA ARG A 147 -8.17 12.70 -8.32
C ARG A 147 -9.01 12.06 -7.22
N TYR A 148 -8.43 11.11 -6.49
CA TYR A 148 -9.11 10.32 -5.47
C TYR A 148 -8.26 10.22 -4.21
N LEU A 149 -8.94 10.17 -3.06
CA LEU A 149 -8.29 10.07 -1.76
C LEU A 149 -8.45 8.68 -1.15
N GLY A 150 -7.40 8.22 -0.50
CA GLY A 150 -7.38 6.97 0.24
C GLY A 150 -6.81 7.12 1.65
N ILE A 151 -7.07 6.15 2.49
CA ILE A 151 -6.51 6.06 3.84
C ILE A 151 -5.93 4.66 4.08
N SER A 152 -4.90 4.55 4.90
CA SER A 152 -4.27 3.25 5.17
C SER A 152 -4.22 2.97 6.68
N GLU A 153 -4.55 1.72 7.07
CA GLU A 153 -4.46 1.24 8.45
C GLU A 153 -5.22 2.11 9.46
N ALA A 154 -6.40 2.61 9.09
CA ALA A 154 -7.23 3.46 9.93
C ALA A 154 -8.36 2.69 10.61
N SER A 155 -8.80 3.17 11.79
CA SER A 155 -9.97 2.67 12.48
C SER A 155 -11.27 3.06 11.76
N ALA A 156 -12.36 2.36 12.02
CA ALA A 156 -13.67 2.67 11.47
C ALA A 156 -14.15 4.09 11.81
N ASP A 157 -13.88 4.55 13.04
CA ASP A 157 -14.19 5.92 13.48
C ASP A 157 -13.40 6.95 12.67
N THR A 158 -12.08 6.78 12.56
CA THR A 158 -11.23 7.68 11.77
C THR A 158 -11.65 7.74 10.31
N ILE A 159 -12.02 6.58 9.72
CA ILE A 159 -12.51 6.52 8.34
C ILE A 159 -13.80 7.35 8.18
N ARG A 160 -14.75 7.23 9.10
CA ARG A 160 -16.00 8.00 9.07
C ARG A 160 -15.75 9.49 9.17
N ARG A 161 -14.88 9.92 10.07
CA ARG A 161 -14.50 11.32 10.27
C ARG A 161 -13.80 11.90 9.03
N ALA A 162 -12.85 11.16 8.47
CA ALA A 162 -12.19 11.53 7.22
C ALA A 162 -13.18 11.64 6.05
N HIS A 163 -14.08 10.65 5.91
CA HIS A 163 -15.10 10.60 4.86
C HIS A 163 -16.10 11.76 4.95
N ALA A 164 -16.38 12.26 6.15
CA ALA A 164 -17.25 13.40 6.35
C ALA A 164 -16.65 14.72 5.84
N VAL A 165 -15.30 14.84 5.79
CA VAL A 165 -14.62 16.01 5.21
C VAL A 165 -14.55 15.91 3.69
N HIS A 166 -14.14 14.76 3.17
CA HIS A 166 -14.07 14.47 1.75
C HIS A 166 -14.21 12.95 1.54
N PRO A 167 -14.92 12.49 0.48
CA PRO A 167 -15.11 11.07 0.25
C PRO A 167 -13.80 10.28 0.24
N VAL A 168 -13.71 9.26 1.11
CA VAL A 168 -12.67 8.23 1.06
C VAL A 168 -13.03 7.28 -0.06
N THR A 169 -12.15 7.13 -1.05
CA THR A 169 -12.34 6.25 -2.20
C THR A 169 -11.88 4.84 -1.89
N ALA A 170 -10.74 4.72 -1.20
CA ALA A 170 -10.13 3.42 -0.91
C ALA A 170 -9.51 3.38 0.48
N LEU A 171 -9.70 2.25 1.16
CA LEU A 171 -8.89 1.85 2.33
C LEU A 171 -7.81 0.88 1.87
N GLN A 172 -6.56 1.09 2.30
CA GLN A 172 -5.49 0.10 2.15
C GLN A 172 -5.10 -0.48 3.52
N SER A 173 -5.30 -1.78 3.73
CA SER A 173 -4.98 -2.45 5.00
C SER A 173 -4.45 -3.86 4.78
N GLU A 174 -3.68 -4.37 5.75
CA GLU A 174 -3.31 -5.79 5.73
C GLU A 174 -4.56 -6.64 5.91
N TRP A 175 -4.84 -7.45 4.91
CA TRP A 175 -5.93 -8.40 4.95
C TRP A 175 -5.52 -9.70 4.28
N SER A 176 -5.49 -10.78 5.05
CA SER A 176 -4.98 -12.08 4.62
C SER A 176 -5.70 -13.21 5.36
N LEU A 177 -5.35 -14.46 5.05
CA LEU A 177 -5.93 -15.62 5.73
C LEU A 177 -5.65 -15.67 7.25
N TRP A 178 -4.70 -14.88 7.74
CA TRP A 178 -4.35 -14.82 9.17
C TRP A 178 -4.45 -13.42 9.79
N THR A 179 -4.41 -12.35 9.01
CA THR A 179 -4.67 -10.98 9.50
C THR A 179 -6.09 -10.61 9.11
N ARG A 180 -7.04 -10.80 10.03
CA ARG A 180 -8.47 -10.66 9.78
C ARG A 180 -9.16 -9.62 10.68
N GLY A 181 -8.41 -8.92 11.53
CA GLY A 181 -8.97 -8.00 12.52
C GLY A 181 -9.78 -6.82 11.94
N ILE A 182 -9.59 -6.48 10.67
CA ILE A 182 -10.39 -5.44 10.01
C ILE A 182 -11.84 -5.89 9.72
N GLU A 183 -12.14 -7.21 9.80
CA GLU A 183 -13.44 -7.75 9.41
C GLU A 183 -14.55 -7.36 10.39
N ASP A 184 -14.20 -7.09 11.66
CA ASP A 184 -15.18 -6.83 12.73
C ASP A 184 -15.84 -5.46 12.60
N GLU A 185 -15.08 -4.40 12.31
CA GLU A 185 -15.57 -3.02 12.30
C GLU A 185 -15.25 -2.27 11.00
N VAL A 186 -14.01 -2.42 10.51
CA VAL A 186 -13.49 -1.60 9.40
C VAL A 186 -14.13 -2.00 8.06
N VAL A 187 -14.23 -3.29 7.77
CA VAL A 187 -14.87 -3.79 6.55
C VAL A 187 -16.35 -3.42 6.51
N PRO A 188 -17.15 -3.59 7.58
CA PRO A 188 -18.53 -3.08 7.62
C PRO A 188 -18.64 -1.58 7.35
N ALA A 189 -17.79 -0.75 7.99
CA ALA A 189 -17.77 0.70 7.75
C ALA A 189 -17.45 1.06 6.30
N CYS A 190 -16.47 0.38 5.69
CA CYS A 190 -16.15 0.58 4.28
C CYS A 190 -17.33 0.23 3.36
N ARG A 191 -18.05 -0.86 3.65
CA ARG A 191 -19.23 -1.26 2.87
C ARG A 191 -20.37 -0.25 3.00
N GLU A 192 -20.62 0.25 4.20
CA GLU A 192 -21.64 1.26 4.47
C GLU A 192 -21.35 2.55 3.68
N LEU A 193 -20.10 2.97 3.62
CA LEU A 193 -19.65 4.22 2.99
C LEU A 193 -19.33 4.07 1.49
N GLY A 194 -19.43 2.87 0.92
CA GLY A 194 -19.09 2.62 -0.49
C GLY A 194 -17.57 2.71 -0.78
N ILE A 195 -16.72 2.50 0.23
CA ILE A 195 -15.26 2.58 0.13
C ILE A 195 -14.72 1.24 -0.37
N GLY A 196 -13.85 1.28 -1.39
CA GLY A 196 -13.14 0.09 -1.86
C GLY A 196 -12.01 -0.32 -0.91
N ILE A 197 -11.74 -1.63 -0.82
CA ILE A 197 -10.65 -2.15 0.02
C ILE A 197 -9.53 -2.70 -0.86
N VAL A 198 -8.32 -2.24 -0.60
CA VAL A 198 -7.08 -2.70 -1.24
C VAL A 198 -6.26 -3.47 -0.20
N PRO A 199 -6.36 -4.82 -0.17
CA PRO A 199 -5.56 -5.61 0.75
C PRO A 199 -4.09 -5.63 0.33
N PHE A 200 -3.18 -5.31 1.26
CA PHE A 200 -1.76 -5.52 1.03
C PHE A 200 -1.27 -6.81 1.70
N SER A 201 -0.17 -7.36 1.22
CA SER A 201 0.44 -8.62 1.68
C SER A 201 -0.52 -9.82 1.77
N PRO A 202 -1.49 -10.00 0.85
CA PRO A 202 -2.49 -11.08 0.94
C PRO A 202 -1.86 -12.48 0.86
N LEU A 203 -0.68 -12.59 0.27
CA LEU A 203 0.09 -13.83 0.15
C LEU A 203 1.07 -14.05 1.31
N GLY A 204 1.03 -13.21 2.35
CA GLY A 204 1.92 -13.32 3.52
C GLY A 204 3.38 -13.29 3.14
N ARG A 205 3.78 -12.30 2.34
CA ARG A 205 5.16 -12.12 1.88
C ARG A 205 5.72 -13.37 1.17
N GLY A 206 4.90 -14.00 0.36
CA GLY A 206 5.27 -15.18 -0.43
C GLY A 206 5.00 -16.53 0.27
N PHE A 207 4.59 -16.53 1.54
CA PHE A 207 4.35 -17.79 2.27
C PHE A 207 3.27 -18.67 1.62
N LEU A 208 2.19 -18.07 1.11
CA LEU A 208 1.09 -18.80 0.48
C LEU A 208 1.38 -19.22 -0.96
N THR A 209 2.46 -18.74 -1.58
CA THR A 209 2.81 -19.11 -2.95
C THR A 209 3.36 -20.53 -3.07
N GLY A 210 3.83 -21.12 -1.94
CA GLY A 210 4.54 -22.37 -1.91
C GLY A 210 5.99 -22.27 -2.43
N ALA A 211 6.42 -21.10 -2.90
CA ALA A 211 7.79 -20.84 -3.37
C ALA A 211 8.81 -20.63 -2.24
N SER A 212 8.33 -20.45 -0.99
CA SER A 212 9.21 -20.26 0.17
C SER A 212 9.98 -21.56 0.45
N PRO A 213 11.30 -21.51 0.58
CA PRO A 213 12.09 -22.70 0.90
C PRO A 213 11.65 -23.29 2.23
N ARG A 214 11.73 -24.62 2.34
CA ARG A 214 11.45 -25.32 3.60
C ARG A 214 12.33 -24.74 4.72
N ARG A 215 11.81 -24.72 5.94
CA ARG A 215 12.42 -24.14 7.16
C ARG A 215 13.92 -24.38 7.37
N THR A 216 14.48 -25.45 6.82
CA THR A 216 15.90 -25.83 6.93
C THR A 216 16.85 -24.94 6.12
N SER A 217 16.34 -24.11 5.21
CA SER A 217 17.13 -23.25 4.32
C SER A 217 16.86 -21.75 4.47
N CYS A 218 16.06 -21.34 5.47
CA CYS A 218 15.80 -19.92 5.72
C CYS A 218 17.00 -19.31 6.47
N PRO A 219 17.75 -18.36 5.88
CA PRO A 219 18.86 -17.71 6.60
C PRO A 219 18.32 -16.98 7.84
N PRO A 220 19.04 -17.00 8.97
CA PRO A 220 18.60 -16.36 10.23
C PRO A 220 18.24 -14.88 10.08
N THR A 221 18.87 -14.19 9.14
CA THR A 221 18.66 -12.78 8.84
C THR A 221 17.30 -12.46 8.22
N THR A 222 16.73 -13.35 7.42
CA THR A 222 15.46 -13.10 6.72
C THR A 222 14.25 -13.28 7.64
N CYS A 223 14.30 -14.22 8.58
CA CYS A 223 13.24 -14.42 9.58
C CYS A 223 13.20 -13.29 10.61
N ALA A 224 14.36 -12.81 11.09
CA ALA A 224 14.45 -11.77 12.12
C ALA A 224 14.02 -10.39 11.61
N ALA A 225 14.33 -10.07 10.34
CA ALA A 225 13.97 -8.77 9.75
C ALA A 225 12.45 -8.64 9.47
N THR A 226 11.77 -9.76 9.21
CA THR A 226 10.33 -9.76 8.91
C THR A 226 9.44 -9.73 10.15
N CYS A 227 9.95 -10.18 11.30
CA CYS A 227 9.18 -10.23 12.55
C CYS A 227 9.29 -8.98 13.43
N ARG A 228 10.17 -8.02 13.10
CA ARG A 228 10.40 -6.82 13.94
C ARG A 228 9.34 -5.72 13.80
N GLY A 229 8.30 -5.93 13.04
CA GLY A 229 7.25 -4.91 12.82
C GLY A 229 5.94 -5.16 13.57
N SER A 230 5.82 -6.24 14.36
CA SER A 230 4.61 -6.48 15.16
C SER A 230 4.97 -6.75 16.64
N PRO A 231 4.48 -5.93 17.59
CA PRO A 231 4.83 -6.08 19.01
C PRO A 231 4.30 -7.35 19.67
N ARG A 232 3.66 -8.27 18.93
CA ARG A 232 3.07 -9.51 19.48
C ARG A 232 3.31 -10.79 18.68
N ALA A 233 4.14 -10.80 17.65
CA ALA A 233 4.48 -12.03 16.95
C ALA A 233 5.78 -12.61 17.51
N THR A 234 5.72 -13.47 18.50
CA THR A 234 6.83 -14.32 18.88
C THR A 234 7.15 -15.27 17.72
N SER A 235 8.42 -15.57 17.51
CA SER A 235 8.93 -16.47 16.44
C SER A 235 8.27 -17.85 16.42
N THR A 236 7.58 -18.23 17.48
CA THR A 236 6.79 -19.46 17.65
C THR A 236 5.41 -19.40 16.98
N GLY A 237 4.80 -18.21 16.83
CA GLY A 237 3.47 -18.04 16.20
C GLY A 237 3.45 -18.36 14.71
N THR A 238 4.46 -17.94 13.98
CA THR A 238 4.55 -18.17 12.53
C THR A 238 4.80 -19.66 12.22
N CYS A 239 5.51 -20.37 13.11
CA CYS A 239 5.75 -21.81 12.99
C CYS A 239 4.51 -22.67 13.29
N ALA A 240 3.65 -22.23 14.21
CA ALA A 240 2.41 -22.94 14.54
C ALA A 240 1.36 -22.79 13.42
N SER A 241 1.30 -21.63 12.75
CA SER A 241 0.39 -21.40 11.61
C SER A 241 0.81 -22.18 10.36
N SER A 242 2.13 -22.33 10.12
CA SER A 242 2.62 -23.10 8.97
C SER A 242 2.32 -24.60 9.10
N ARG A 243 2.35 -25.13 10.32
CA ARG A 243 1.98 -26.55 10.58
C ARG A 243 0.48 -26.80 10.37
N ARG A 244 -0.36 -25.84 10.73
CA ARG A 244 -1.81 -25.96 10.50
C ARG A 244 -2.16 -25.88 9.01
N CYS A 245 -1.48 -25.03 8.28
CA CYS A 245 -1.68 -24.92 6.84
C CYS A 245 -1.22 -26.21 6.08
N GLY A 246 -0.11 -26.82 6.51
CA GLY A 246 0.36 -28.09 5.96
C GLY A 246 -0.57 -29.27 6.25
N SER A 247 -1.25 -29.31 7.42
CA SER A 247 -2.23 -30.34 7.75
C SER A 247 -3.55 -30.18 7.00
N TRP A 248 -3.93 -28.95 6.66
CA TRP A 248 -5.11 -28.66 5.85
C TRP A 248 -4.95 -29.11 4.40
N ARG A 249 -3.75 -28.97 3.82
CA ARG A 249 -3.46 -29.47 2.45
C ARG A 249 -3.58 -30.99 2.36
N ARG A 250 -3.21 -31.75 3.40
CA ARG A 250 -3.25 -33.23 3.39
C ARG A 250 -4.65 -33.81 3.56
N ARG A 251 -5.64 -33.02 4.00
CA ARG A 251 -7.02 -33.51 4.17
C ARG A 251 -7.92 -33.28 2.96
N ARG A 252 -7.41 -32.64 1.89
CA ARG A 252 -8.17 -32.39 0.67
C ARG A 252 -7.50 -32.99 -0.60
N ALA A 253 -6.48 -33.83 -0.45
CA ALA A 253 -5.94 -34.63 -1.54
C ALA A 253 -6.54 -36.03 -1.54
#